data_94e9f12cd0d0ffb1aa3a77b5875d9fa2
#
_entry.id   94e9f12cd0d0ffb1aa3a77b5875d9fa2
#
_cell.length_a   1.000
_cell.length_b   1.000
_cell.length_c   1.000
_cell.angle_alpha   90.00
_cell.angle_beta   90.00
_cell.angle_gamma   90.00
#
_symmetry.space_group_name_H-M   'P 1'
#
loop_
_entity.id
_entity.type
_entity.pdbx_description
1 polymer ?
#
loop_
_entity_poly.entity_id
_entity_poly.type
_entity_poly.pdbx_seq_one_letter_code
_entity_poly.pdbx_strand_id
1 'polypeptide(L)'
;MIEKILLADSGTGQSEQMLKALMELPAIQRAEVTVLHVVPPQITADEMQDKREEGAKTLAKAVESLHLDPKQVRAVNTMLREGEPKDEVCRVAEEINTDLIIMGSRGLTRLVSILENSVSQYVFQLSPRPMLLVKDDIYVKKINRIIVSYNDSGPAKASLKVALELLRGLKGGKLILSHVSPDLKGRSEEITGAEAEKDPILAGAIAEAKRQGVAYQCIISAGKPGEEICRLAKDTNADLLVMGSPDRRPSVARSLPDLDRLLGTSISDYVRVNVECPVLFVRQTET
;
A
#
# COMPACT_ATOMS: atom_id res chain seq x y z
N MET A 1 2.02 15.31 -0.47
CA MET A 1 2.45 15.10 0.95
C MET A 1 1.38 14.26 1.62
N ILE A 2 1.75 13.26 2.41
CA ILE A 2 0.78 12.43 3.16
C ILE A 2 0.50 13.13 4.47
N GLU A 3 -0.67 13.77 4.58
CA GLU A 3 -1.08 14.55 5.75
C GLU A 3 -2.27 13.92 6.48
N LYS A 4 -3.10 13.16 5.77
CA LYS A 4 -4.27 12.47 6.32
C LYS A 4 -4.21 10.99 6.02
N ILE A 5 -4.16 10.18 7.07
CA ILE A 5 -4.06 8.73 6.99
C ILE A 5 -5.34 8.10 7.55
N LEU A 6 -5.97 7.25 6.76
CA LEU A 6 -7.06 6.39 7.22
C LEU A 6 -6.52 4.99 7.52
N LEU A 7 -6.55 4.59 8.78
CA LEU A 7 -6.26 3.22 9.20
C LEU A 7 -7.57 2.46 9.30
N ALA A 8 -7.83 1.55 8.36
CA ALA A 8 -8.97 0.65 8.43
C ALA A 8 -8.56 -0.60 9.24
N ASP A 9 -8.96 -0.61 10.51
CA ASP A 9 -8.56 -1.64 11.46
C ASP A 9 -9.48 -2.86 11.36
N SER A 10 -8.85 -4.03 11.24
CA SER A 10 -9.50 -5.35 11.26
C SER A 10 -9.26 -6.11 12.56
N GLY A 11 -8.56 -5.52 13.52
CA GLY A 11 -8.20 -6.14 14.80
C GLY A 11 -7.05 -7.15 14.73
N THR A 12 -6.31 -7.22 13.61
CA THR A 12 -5.17 -8.16 13.45
C THR A 12 -3.84 -7.61 13.97
N GLY A 13 -3.73 -6.31 14.17
CA GLY A 13 -2.54 -5.63 14.68
C GLY A 13 -1.46 -5.31 13.63
N GLN A 14 -1.52 -5.88 12.44
CA GLN A 14 -0.47 -5.66 11.42
C GLN A 14 -0.56 -4.27 10.78
N SER A 15 -1.76 -3.77 10.56
CA SER A 15 -2.01 -2.43 10.03
C SER A 15 -1.52 -1.35 11.00
N GLU A 16 -1.67 -1.56 12.32
CA GLU A 16 -1.17 -0.64 13.35
C GLU A 16 0.36 -0.65 13.41
N GLN A 17 1.00 -1.83 13.30
CA GLN A 17 2.45 -1.91 13.23
C GLN A 17 2.99 -1.20 11.98
N MET A 18 2.30 -1.32 10.86
CA MET A 18 2.67 -0.62 9.63
C MET A 18 2.53 0.89 9.77
N LEU A 19 1.45 1.37 10.38
CA LEU A 19 1.29 2.79 10.66
C LEU A 19 2.42 3.30 11.56
N LYS A 20 2.79 2.58 12.62
CA LYS A 20 3.93 2.94 13.49
C LYS A 20 5.22 3.07 12.70
N ALA A 21 5.54 2.06 11.86
CA ALA A 21 6.74 2.08 11.04
C ALA A 21 6.76 3.26 10.06
N LEU A 22 5.59 3.63 9.53
CA LEU A 22 5.43 4.77 8.64
C LEU A 22 5.62 6.10 9.39
N MET A 23 5.07 6.22 10.61
CA MET A 23 5.20 7.42 11.44
C MET A 23 6.62 7.69 11.94
N GLU A 24 7.50 6.69 11.91
CA GLU A 24 8.94 6.89 12.19
C GLU A 24 9.66 7.65 11.05
N LEU A 25 9.06 7.75 9.87
CA LEU A 25 9.66 8.45 8.73
C LEU A 25 9.56 9.97 8.92
N PRO A 26 10.66 10.72 8.74
CA PRO A 26 10.65 12.18 8.89
C PRO A 26 9.62 12.89 8.00
N ALA A 27 9.32 12.30 6.84
CA ALA A 27 8.37 12.85 5.86
C ALA A 27 6.89 12.75 6.29
N ILE A 28 6.57 11.87 7.24
CA ILE A 28 5.19 11.59 7.67
C ILE A 28 4.86 12.27 9.01
N GLN A 29 5.83 12.87 9.64
CA GLN A 29 5.63 13.58 10.91
C GLN A 29 4.52 14.62 10.80
N ARG A 30 3.63 14.65 11.84
CA ARG A 30 2.46 15.54 11.96
C ARG A 30 1.29 15.19 11.03
N ALA A 31 1.21 13.96 10.54
CA ALA A 31 -0.01 13.48 9.88
C ALA A 31 -1.19 13.42 10.87
N GLU A 32 -2.39 13.64 10.35
CA GLU A 32 -3.64 13.34 11.03
C GLU A 32 -4.02 11.89 10.75
N VAL A 33 -4.23 11.11 11.80
CA VAL A 33 -4.58 9.69 11.70
C VAL A 33 -6.04 9.51 12.09
N THR A 34 -6.83 8.87 11.24
CA THR A 34 -8.18 8.42 11.56
C THR A 34 -8.17 6.90 11.63
N VAL A 35 -8.49 6.34 12.79
CA VAL A 35 -8.67 4.90 12.99
C VAL A 35 -10.14 4.57 12.80
N LEU A 36 -10.44 3.75 11.80
CA LEU A 36 -11.78 3.33 11.44
C LEU A 36 -11.99 1.85 11.78
N HIS A 37 -13.05 1.56 12.51
CA HIS A 37 -13.59 0.21 12.63
C HIS A 37 -15.02 0.19 12.09
N VAL A 38 -15.37 -0.83 11.30
CA VAL A 38 -16.69 -0.96 10.69
C VAL A 38 -17.38 -2.20 11.24
N VAL A 39 -18.57 -2.00 11.79
CA VAL A 39 -19.44 -3.06 12.31
C VAL A 39 -20.40 -3.47 11.20
N PRO A 40 -20.33 -4.74 10.71
CA PRO A 40 -21.27 -5.22 9.72
C PRO A 40 -22.70 -5.25 10.25
N PRO A 41 -23.72 -5.05 9.39
CA PRO A 41 -25.13 -5.13 9.79
C PRO A 41 -25.48 -6.49 10.43
N GLN A 42 -26.31 -6.47 11.46
CA GLN A 42 -26.82 -7.67 12.11
C GLN A 42 -28.34 -7.78 11.88
N ILE A 43 -28.88 -8.98 12.12
CA ILE A 43 -30.33 -9.26 11.89
C ILE A 43 -31.18 -8.69 13.00
N THR A 44 -30.72 -8.74 14.25
CA THR A 44 -31.46 -8.26 15.42
C THR A 44 -30.84 -7.03 16.04
N ALA A 45 -31.65 -6.23 16.74
CA ALA A 45 -31.18 -5.04 17.44
C ALA A 45 -30.20 -5.39 18.59
N ASP A 46 -30.42 -6.51 19.28
CA ASP A 46 -29.58 -6.94 20.38
C ASP A 46 -28.19 -7.38 19.86
N GLU A 47 -28.15 -8.20 18.79
CA GLU A 47 -26.89 -8.56 18.14
C GLU A 47 -26.14 -7.32 17.62
N MET A 48 -26.88 -6.36 17.11
CA MET A 48 -26.25 -5.10 16.63
C MET A 48 -25.66 -4.31 17.79
N GLN A 49 -26.32 -4.26 18.95
CA GLN A 49 -25.81 -3.60 20.14
C GLN A 49 -24.52 -4.29 20.63
N ASP A 50 -24.53 -5.61 20.73
CA ASP A 50 -23.36 -6.40 21.13
C ASP A 50 -22.16 -6.15 20.19
N LYS A 51 -22.41 -6.13 18.88
CA LYS A 51 -21.38 -5.86 17.87
C LYS A 51 -20.85 -4.43 17.90
N ARG A 52 -21.67 -3.45 18.25
CA ARG A 52 -21.20 -2.07 18.49
C ARG A 52 -20.26 -2.00 19.69
N GLU A 53 -20.60 -2.68 20.79
CA GLU A 53 -19.77 -2.70 21.98
C GLU A 53 -18.43 -3.42 21.73
N GLU A 54 -18.48 -4.55 21.01
CA GLU A 54 -17.26 -5.25 20.55
C GLU A 54 -16.40 -4.37 19.66
N GLY A 55 -17.01 -3.70 18.67
CA GLY A 55 -16.33 -2.78 17.76
C GLY A 55 -15.71 -1.59 18.48
N ALA A 56 -16.41 -1.01 19.47
CA ALA A 56 -15.87 0.07 20.28
C ALA A 56 -14.65 -0.38 21.12
N LYS A 57 -14.69 -1.60 21.68
CA LYS A 57 -13.54 -2.19 22.39
C LYS A 57 -12.37 -2.45 21.46
N THR A 58 -12.64 -2.96 20.25
CA THR A 58 -11.60 -3.18 19.22
C THR A 58 -10.93 -1.86 18.84
N LEU A 59 -11.73 -0.83 18.58
CA LEU A 59 -11.23 0.50 18.24
C LEU A 59 -10.40 1.11 19.37
N ALA A 60 -10.85 1.02 20.61
CA ALA A 60 -10.10 1.50 21.78
C ALA A 60 -8.74 0.77 21.91
N LYS A 61 -8.75 -0.56 21.74
CA LYS A 61 -7.53 -1.38 21.78
C LYS A 61 -6.55 -1.02 20.65
N ALA A 62 -7.05 -0.77 19.43
CA ALA A 62 -6.23 -0.34 18.31
C ALA A 62 -5.53 1.00 18.62
N VAL A 63 -6.26 1.99 19.12
CA VAL A 63 -5.71 3.29 19.51
C VAL A 63 -4.69 3.16 20.64
N GLU A 64 -5.01 2.36 21.66
CA GLU A 64 -4.08 2.08 22.74
C GLU A 64 -2.80 1.40 22.23
N SER A 65 -2.94 0.42 21.34
CA SER A 65 -1.79 -0.27 20.77
C SER A 65 -0.87 0.64 19.96
N LEU A 66 -1.42 1.65 19.32
CA LEU A 66 -0.66 2.59 18.47
C LEU A 66 0.37 3.39 19.28
N HIS A 67 0.11 3.77 20.53
CA HIS A 67 1.04 4.53 21.38
C HIS A 67 1.74 5.66 20.62
N LEU A 68 1.00 6.38 19.75
CA LEU A 68 1.57 7.45 18.94
C LEU A 68 1.98 8.64 19.84
N ASP A 69 3.22 9.09 19.69
CA ASP A 69 3.69 10.29 20.40
C ASP A 69 2.92 11.51 19.88
N PRO A 70 2.24 12.27 20.77
CA PRO A 70 1.53 13.51 20.39
C PRO A 70 2.41 14.55 19.67
N LYS A 71 3.74 14.44 19.79
CA LYS A 71 4.68 15.28 19.04
C LYS A 71 4.86 14.85 17.59
N GLN A 72 4.58 13.57 17.29
CA GLN A 72 4.75 13.00 15.94
C GLN A 72 3.46 13.05 15.13
N VAL A 73 2.30 13.13 15.77
CA VAL A 73 0.99 13.20 15.11
C VAL A 73 0.35 14.57 15.35
N ARG A 74 -0.40 15.04 14.36
CA ARG A 74 -1.21 16.25 14.51
C ARG A 74 -2.49 15.98 15.27
N ALA A 75 -3.15 14.88 14.97
CA ALA A 75 -4.34 14.40 15.64
C ALA A 75 -4.52 12.89 15.43
N VAL A 76 -5.19 12.25 16.39
CA VAL A 76 -5.68 10.87 16.26
C VAL A 76 -7.19 10.92 16.46
N ASN A 77 -7.92 10.61 15.41
CA ASN A 77 -9.39 10.53 15.43
C ASN A 77 -9.82 9.06 15.43
N THR A 78 -10.97 8.79 15.98
CA THR A 78 -11.58 7.45 15.96
C THR A 78 -12.96 7.50 15.30
N MET A 79 -13.25 6.52 14.47
CA MET A 79 -14.55 6.37 13.82
C MET A 79 -15.04 4.95 13.94
N LEU A 80 -16.23 4.79 14.55
CA LEU A 80 -17.01 3.56 14.51
C LEU A 80 -18.15 3.78 13.51
N ARG A 81 -18.19 2.96 12.47
CA ARG A 81 -19.23 3.02 11.43
C ARG A 81 -19.99 1.71 11.37
N GLU A 82 -21.25 1.78 10.95
CA GLU A 82 -22.09 0.62 10.69
C GLU A 82 -22.35 0.52 9.20
N GLY A 83 -22.24 -0.67 8.66
CA GLY A 83 -22.47 -0.92 7.23
C GLY A 83 -21.56 -1.99 6.68
N GLU A 84 -21.58 -2.14 5.36
CA GLU A 84 -20.67 -3.05 4.67
C GLU A 84 -19.24 -2.50 4.72
N PRO A 85 -18.27 -3.24 5.31
CA PRO A 85 -16.92 -2.71 5.54
C PRO A 85 -16.24 -2.17 4.28
N LYS A 86 -16.45 -2.83 3.13
CA LYS A 86 -15.87 -2.42 1.85
C LYS A 86 -16.37 -1.05 1.37
N ASP A 87 -17.67 -0.78 1.58
CA ASP A 87 -18.30 0.47 1.15
C ASP A 87 -17.98 1.60 2.13
N GLU A 88 -18.02 1.29 3.44
CA GLU A 88 -17.75 2.26 4.48
C GLU A 88 -16.30 2.76 4.46
N VAL A 89 -15.32 1.89 4.24
CA VAL A 89 -13.92 2.33 4.11
C VAL A 89 -13.75 3.29 2.93
N CYS A 90 -14.34 2.99 1.77
CA CYS A 90 -14.30 3.89 0.62
C CYS A 90 -15.00 5.23 0.91
N ARG A 91 -16.18 5.19 1.55
CA ARG A 91 -16.96 6.39 1.88
C ARG A 91 -16.22 7.28 2.86
N VAL A 92 -15.67 6.72 3.94
CA VAL A 92 -14.91 7.48 4.93
C VAL A 92 -13.64 8.06 4.32
N ALA A 93 -12.94 7.31 3.46
CA ALA A 93 -11.76 7.80 2.77
C ALA A 93 -12.06 9.04 1.89
N GLU A 94 -13.22 9.09 1.26
CA GLU A 94 -13.70 10.27 0.51
C GLU A 94 -14.15 11.39 1.46
N GLU A 95 -14.93 11.08 2.50
CA GLU A 95 -15.48 12.03 3.49
C GLU A 95 -14.37 12.87 4.15
N ILE A 96 -13.31 12.22 4.62
CA ILE A 96 -12.19 12.89 5.29
C ILE A 96 -11.12 13.39 4.29
N ASN A 97 -11.29 13.10 3.01
CA ASN A 97 -10.31 13.41 1.95
C ASN A 97 -8.92 12.87 2.30
N THR A 98 -8.82 11.56 2.58
CA THR A 98 -7.55 10.95 3.00
C THR A 98 -6.52 10.88 1.87
N ASP A 99 -5.23 11.02 2.23
CA ASP A 99 -4.11 10.90 1.29
C ASP A 99 -3.62 9.45 1.18
N LEU A 100 -3.87 8.64 2.22
CA LEU A 100 -3.42 7.26 2.29
C LEU A 100 -4.39 6.41 3.10
N ILE A 101 -4.77 5.26 2.54
CA ILE A 101 -5.48 4.21 3.26
C ILE A 101 -4.47 3.13 3.67
N ILE A 102 -4.46 2.74 4.94
CA ILE A 102 -3.69 1.59 5.44
C ILE A 102 -4.67 0.49 5.82
N MET A 103 -4.46 -0.70 5.27
CA MET A 103 -5.29 -1.87 5.57
C MET A 103 -4.46 -3.14 5.71
N GLY A 104 -4.90 -4.01 6.61
CA GLY A 104 -4.47 -5.40 6.63
C GLY A 104 -5.03 -6.17 5.43
N SER A 105 -4.31 -7.16 4.97
CA SER A 105 -4.79 -8.14 4.00
C SER A 105 -4.44 -9.55 4.45
N ARG A 106 -5.25 -10.52 4.04
CA ARG A 106 -5.00 -11.93 4.40
C ARG A 106 -3.79 -12.46 3.65
N GLY A 107 -2.91 -13.20 4.37
CA GLY A 107 -1.75 -13.87 3.78
C GLY A 107 -2.09 -15.10 2.93
N LEU A 108 -1.09 -15.62 2.23
CA LEU A 108 -1.21 -16.76 1.30
C LEU A 108 -1.58 -18.09 1.97
N THR A 109 -1.45 -18.20 3.29
CA THR A 109 -1.75 -19.43 4.05
C THR A 109 -3.24 -19.79 4.07
N ARG A 110 -4.11 -18.90 3.60
CA ARG A 110 -5.55 -19.16 3.49
C ARG A 110 -5.94 -19.44 2.04
N LEU A 111 -6.89 -20.37 1.87
CA LEU A 111 -7.37 -20.82 0.58
C LEU A 111 -7.69 -19.65 -0.37
N VAL A 112 -7.26 -19.76 -1.62
CA VAL A 112 -7.40 -18.72 -2.66
C VAL A 112 -8.83 -18.17 -2.78
N SER A 113 -9.84 -19.03 -2.61
CA SER A 113 -11.26 -18.63 -2.62
C SER A 113 -11.66 -17.63 -1.53
N ILE A 114 -10.90 -17.53 -0.43
CA ILE A 114 -11.15 -16.57 0.66
C ILE A 114 -10.52 -15.21 0.33
N LEU A 115 -9.53 -15.18 -0.57
CA LEU A 115 -8.89 -13.95 -1.01
C LEU A 115 -9.75 -13.16 -2.02
N GLU A 116 -10.57 -13.85 -2.80
CA GLU A 116 -11.37 -13.24 -3.87
C GLU A 116 -12.45 -12.27 -3.36
N ASN A 117 -12.93 -12.43 -2.12
CA ASN A 117 -13.97 -11.58 -1.51
C ASN A 117 -13.46 -10.73 -0.33
N SER A 118 -12.17 -10.40 -0.31
CA SER A 118 -11.63 -9.63 0.82
C SER A 118 -11.99 -8.15 0.73
N VAL A 119 -12.31 -7.55 1.89
CA VAL A 119 -12.57 -6.10 2.00
C VAL A 119 -11.43 -5.29 1.38
N SER A 120 -10.18 -5.65 1.67
CA SER A 120 -9.01 -4.95 1.15
C SER A 120 -8.87 -5.03 -0.37
N GLN A 121 -9.25 -6.16 -0.98
CA GLN A 121 -9.30 -6.29 -2.44
C GLN A 121 -10.33 -5.35 -3.05
N TYR A 122 -11.52 -5.30 -2.45
CA TYR A 122 -12.60 -4.46 -2.94
C TYR A 122 -12.26 -2.97 -2.82
N VAL A 123 -11.73 -2.55 -1.65
CA VAL A 123 -11.26 -1.17 -1.45
C VAL A 123 -10.14 -0.83 -2.43
N PHE A 124 -9.17 -1.75 -2.62
CA PHE A 124 -8.10 -1.57 -3.61
C PHE A 124 -8.61 -1.31 -5.01
N GLN A 125 -9.75 -1.88 -5.38
CA GLN A 125 -10.27 -1.72 -6.73
C GLN A 125 -11.19 -0.52 -6.90
N LEU A 126 -11.87 -0.10 -5.84
CA LEU A 126 -12.85 0.97 -5.90
C LEU A 126 -12.29 2.33 -5.48
N SER A 127 -11.35 2.37 -4.53
CA SER A 127 -10.83 3.63 -4.04
C SER A 127 -9.80 4.23 -5.00
N PRO A 128 -9.93 5.51 -5.36
CA PRO A 128 -8.91 6.24 -6.11
C PRO A 128 -7.72 6.65 -5.24
N ARG A 129 -7.78 6.42 -3.93
CA ARG A 129 -6.74 6.84 -2.99
C ARG A 129 -5.54 5.88 -3.01
N PRO A 130 -4.33 6.37 -2.76
CA PRO A 130 -3.18 5.52 -2.48
C PRO A 130 -3.49 4.56 -1.34
N MET A 131 -3.02 3.31 -1.46
CA MET A 131 -3.34 2.26 -0.51
C MET A 131 -2.11 1.47 -0.11
N LEU A 132 -1.84 1.43 1.18
CA LEU A 132 -0.78 0.62 1.79
C LEU A 132 -1.39 -0.64 2.36
N LEU A 133 -1.00 -1.78 1.80
CA LEU A 133 -1.44 -3.10 2.22
C LEU A 133 -0.32 -3.82 2.96
N VAL A 134 -0.68 -4.43 4.07
CA VAL A 134 0.20 -5.31 4.84
C VAL A 134 -0.52 -6.64 5.09
N LYS A 135 0.15 -7.75 4.77
CA LYS A 135 -0.42 -9.07 5.02
C LYS A 135 -0.27 -9.46 6.49
N ASP A 136 -1.20 -10.27 6.99
CA ASP A 136 -1.22 -10.74 8.37
C ASP A 136 -0.09 -11.72 8.72
N ASP A 137 0.58 -12.28 7.72
CA ASP A 137 1.73 -13.18 7.84
C ASP A 137 3.10 -12.50 7.62
N ILE A 138 3.12 -11.18 7.42
CA ILE A 138 4.35 -10.40 7.22
C ILE A 138 4.77 -9.70 8.50
N TYR A 139 6.04 -9.85 8.87
CA TYR A 139 6.63 -9.03 9.92
C TYR A 139 6.98 -7.63 9.40
N VAL A 140 6.36 -6.61 9.98
CA VAL A 140 6.62 -5.21 9.62
C VAL A 140 7.95 -4.77 10.24
N LYS A 141 8.89 -4.40 9.38
CA LYS A 141 10.21 -3.89 9.76
C LYS A 141 10.22 -2.36 9.76
N LYS A 142 11.25 -1.78 10.35
CA LYS A 142 11.59 -0.38 10.14
C LYS A 142 11.88 -0.13 8.65
N ILE A 143 11.25 0.91 8.10
CA ILE A 143 11.40 1.25 6.67
C ILE A 143 12.76 1.93 6.46
N ASN A 144 13.66 1.27 5.75
CA ASN A 144 14.93 1.82 5.32
C ASN A 144 15.17 1.60 3.81
N ARG A 145 14.66 0.48 3.27
CA ARG A 145 14.82 0.12 1.86
C ARG A 145 13.47 0.12 1.18
N ILE A 146 13.28 1.06 0.28
CA ILE A 146 12.09 1.17 -0.54
C ILE A 146 12.42 0.74 -1.96
N ILE A 147 11.75 -0.29 -2.47
CA ILE A 147 11.84 -0.68 -3.87
C ILE A 147 10.69 -0.05 -4.65
N VAL A 148 11.00 0.52 -5.80
CA VAL A 148 10.02 1.08 -6.74
C VAL A 148 10.05 0.27 -8.03
N SER A 149 8.90 -0.30 -8.41
CA SER A 149 8.73 -0.86 -9.75
C SER A 149 8.45 0.27 -10.75
N TYR A 150 9.39 0.47 -11.68
CA TYR A 150 9.39 1.64 -12.57
C TYR A 150 9.41 1.26 -14.05
N ASN A 151 8.54 1.90 -14.83
CA ASN A 151 8.42 1.70 -16.28
C ASN A 151 8.13 3.00 -17.05
N ASP A 152 8.52 4.13 -16.49
CA ASP A 152 8.33 5.50 -17.02
C ASP A 152 6.87 5.93 -17.29
N SER A 153 5.88 5.13 -16.89
CA SER A 153 4.46 5.51 -16.99
C SER A 153 4.08 6.58 -15.96
N GLY A 154 2.94 7.26 -16.17
CA GLY A 154 2.43 8.25 -15.22
C GLY A 154 2.29 7.69 -13.79
N PRO A 155 1.63 6.53 -13.59
CA PRO A 155 1.55 5.90 -12.27
C PRO A 155 2.92 5.53 -11.67
N ALA A 156 3.89 5.10 -12.49
CA ALA A 156 5.24 4.81 -12.02
C ALA A 156 5.98 6.09 -11.56
N LYS A 157 5.81 7.19 -12.28
CA LYS A 157 6.35 8.51 -11.88
C LYS A 157 5.72 8.99 -10.57
N ALA A 158 4.42 8.80 -10.39
CA ALA A 158 3.74 9.11 -9.14
C ALA A 158 4.28 8.26 -7.97
N SER A 159 4.48 6.95 -8.18
CA SER A 159 5.04 6.06 -7.16
C SER A 159 6.48 6.43 -6.79
N LEU A 160 7.31 6.80 -7.76
CA LEU A 160 8.65 7.30 -7.51
C LEU A 160 8.64 8.56 -6.64
N LYS A 161 7.75 9.52 -6.96
CA LYS A 161 7.61 10.75 -6.17
C LYS A 161 7.27 10.45 -4.72
N VAL A 162 6.34 9.54 -4.47
CA VAL A 162 5.97 9.13 -3.11
C VAL A 162 7.14 8.44 -2.40
N ALA A 163 7.84 7.51 -3.07
CA ALA A 163 8.98 6.81 -2.48
C ALA A 163 10.12 7.77 -2.09
N LEU A 164 10.44 8.73 -2.96
CA LEU A 164 11.43 9.76 -2.68
C LEU A 164 11.01 10.68 -1.54
N GLU A 165 9.73 11.01 -1.45
CA GLU A 165 9.18 11.78 -0.34
C GLU A 165 9.33 11.02 0.98
N LEU A 166 9.00 9.72 1.02
CA LEU A 166 9.15 8.88 2.21
C LEU A 166 10.61 8.76 2.65
N LEU A 167 11.55 8.73 1.72
CA LEU A 167 12.99 8.65 2.01
C LEU A 167 13.63 9.97 2.38
N ARG A 168 12.92 11.10 2.17
CA ARG A 168 13.47 12.43 2.44
C ARG A 168 13.79 12.62 3.93
N GLY A 169 15.06 12.95 4.22
CA GLY A 169 15.53 13.15 5.59
C GLY A 169 15.77 11.84 6.36
N LEU A 170 15.53 10.69 5.77
CA LEU A 170 15.78 9.39 6.40
C LEU A 170 17.25 9.02 6.30
N LYS A 171 17.95 9.04 7.44
CA LYS A 171 19.37 8.65 7.49
C LYS A 171 19.52 7.16 7.19
N GLY A 172 20.33 6.85 6.18
CA GLY A 172 20.56 5.47 5.74
C GLY A 172 19.43 4.89 4.87
N GLY A 173 18.43 5.70 4.53
CA GLY A 173 17.38 5.30 3.59
C GLY A 173 17.94 5.03 2.20
N LYS A 174 17.44 3.99 1.53
CA LYS A 174 17.90 3.56 0.21
C LYS A 174 16.72 3.31 -0.72
N LEU A 175 16.78 3.91 -1.90
CA LEU A 175 15.87 3.66 -3.00
C LEU A 175 16.42 2.52 -3.88
N ILE A 176 15.58 1.56 -4.21
CA ILE A 176 15.88 0.53 -5.21
C ILE A 176 14.96 0.78 -6.40
N LEU A 177 15.53 1.22 -7.51
CA LEU A 177 14.82 1.41 -8.77
C LEU A 177 14.85 0.09 -9.54
N SER A 178 13.70 -0.56 -9.71
CA SER A 178 13.60 -1.80 -10.46
C SER A 178 12.82 -1.61 -11.75
N HIS A 179 13.38 -2.09 -12.86
CA HIS A 179 12.71 -2.18 -14.15
C HIS A 179 12.67 -3.62 -14.62
N VAL A 180 11.49 -4.11 -14.99
CA VAL A 180 11.35 -5.42 -15.62
C VAL A 180 11.18 -5.20 -17.10
N SER A 181 12.20 -5.58 -17.87
CA SER A 181 12.22 -5.42 -19.33
C SER A 181 11.74 -6.68 -20.02
N PRO A 182 10.64 -6.62 -20.80
CA PRO A 182 10.19 -7.77 -21.58
C PRO A 182 11.09 -8.11 -22.75
N ASP A 183 11.96 -7.19 -23.17
CA ASP A 183 12.83 -7.32 -24.33
C ASP A 183 14.17 -8.04 -24.04
N LEU A 184 14.52 -8.18 -22.78
CA LEU A 184 15.68 -8.97 -22.36
C LEU A 184 15.36 -10.45 -22.59
N LYS A 185 15.84 -10.97 -23.73
CA LYS A 185 15.72 -12.38 -24.10
C LYS A 185 16.82 -13.19 -23.42
N GLY A 186 16.44 -14.00 -22.49
CA GLY A 186 17.33 -14.97 -21.86
C GLY A 186 17.27 -14.89 -20.33
N ARG A 187 17.58 -15.99 -19.69
CA ARG A 187 17.57 -16.20 -18.24
C ARG A 187 18.02 -14.97 -17.46
N SER A 188 17.25 -14.58 -16.46
CA SER A 188 17.67 -14.05 -15.15
C SER A 188 18.99 -13.26 -15.07
N GLU A 189 19.44 -12.61 -16.13
CA GLU A 189 20.57 -11.70 -16.04
C GLU A 189 20.05 -10.39 -15.44
N GLU A 190 20.29 -10.25 -14.16
CA GLU A 190 20.09 -8.97 -13.51
C GLU A 190 21.22 -8.04 -13.96
N ILE A 191 20.83 -6.93 -14.57
CA ILE A 191 21.75 -5.83 -14.85
C ILE A 191 21.68 -4.90 -13.65
N THR A 192 22.80 -4.65 -13.00
CA THR A 192 22.89 -3.82 -11.79
C THR A 192 24.01 -2.78 -11.91
N GLY A 193 24.02 -1.83 -10.98
CA GLY A 193 25.06 -0.81 -10.88
C GLY A 193 25.13 0.11 -12.10
N ALA A 194 26.36 0.45 -12.52
CA ALA A 194 26.58 1.43 -13.58
C ALA A 194 26.02 1.05 -14.96
N GLU A 195 25.80 -0.23 -15.21
CA GLU A 195 25.18 -0.70 -16.44
C GLU A 195 23.67 -0.46 -16.42
N ALA A 196 23.00 -0.76 -15.32
CA ALA A 196 21.59 -0.47 -15.13
C ALA A 196 21.28 1.04 -15.16
N GLU A 197 22.21 1.88 -14.75
CA GLU A 197 22.07 3.34 -14.81
C GLU A 197 22.04 3.89 -16.26
N LYS A 198 22.45 3.10 -17.26
CA LYS A 198 22.39 3.49 -18.67
C LYS A 198 21.01 3.23 -19.30
N ASP A 199 20.12 2.55 -18.62
CA ASP A 199 18.79 2.26 -19.12
C ASP A 199 17.99 3.56 -19.32
N PRO A 200 17.49 3.82 -20.53
CA PRO A 200 16.76 5.05 -20.82
C PRO A 200 15.44 5.17 -20.02
N ILE A 201 14.82 4.06 -19.63
CA ILE A 201 13.62 4.05 -18.82
C ILE A 201 13.91 4.57 -17.40
N LEU A 202 15.07 4.22 -16.84
CA LEU A 202 15.46 4.64 -15.49
C LEU A 202 16.08 6.05 -15.44
N ALA A 203 16.48 6.62 -16.57
CA ALA A 203 17.23 7.88 -16.62
C ALA A 203 16.55 9.03 -15.88
N GLY A 204 15.24 9.21 -16.08
CA GLY A 204 14.44 10.24 -15.39
C GLY A 204 14.34 10.00 -13.89
N ALA A 205 14.14 8.73 -13.48
CA ALA A 205 14.05 8.35 -12.08
C ALA A 205 15.40 8.55 -11.35
N ILE A 206 16.49 8.21 -11.98
CA ILE A 206 17.86 8.42 -11.48
C ILE A 206 18.14 9.91 -11.29
N ALA A 207 17.80 10.72 -12.29
CA ALA A 207 18.01 12.17 -12.22
C ALA A 207 17.24 12.78 -11.03
N GLU A 208 16.01 12.31 -10.79
CA GLU A 208 15.19 12.77 -9.69
C GLU A 208 15.75 12.32 -8.32
N ALA A 209 16.20 11.08 -8.19
CA ALA A 209 16.83 10.57 -6.98
C ALA A 209 18.12 11.36 -6.65
N LYS A 210 18.97 11.62 -7.65
CA LYS A 210 20.17 12.45 -7.51
C LYS A 210 19.84 13.88 -7.09
N ARG A 211 18.82 14.48 -7.70
CA ARG A 211 18.39 15.85 -7.38
C ARG A 211 17.94 15.99 -5.91
N GLN A 212 17.29 14.93 -5.36
CA GLN A 212 16.84 14.92 -3.98
C GLN A 212 17.89 14.40 -2.98
N GLY A 213 19.08 14.00 -3.46
CA GLY A 213 20.16 13.48 -2.61
C GLY A 213 19.82 12.13 -1.95
N VAL A 214 18.92 11.35 -2.55
CA VAL A 214 18.53 10.03 -2.05
C VAL A 214 19.51 8.98 -2.60
N ALA A 215 20.07 8.17 -1.70
CA ALA A 215 20.90 7.03 -2.11
C ALA A 215 20.06 6.00 -2.87
N TYR A 216 20.53 5.57 -4.03
CA TYR A 216 19.78 4.66 -4.88
C TYR A 216 20.63 3.49 -5.41
N GLN A 217 19.94 2.47 -5.88
CA GLN A 217 20.49 1.35 -6.63
C GLN A 217 19.51 1.03 -7.77
N CYS A 218 20.04 0.68 -8.94
CA CYS A 218 19.25 0.26 -10.10
C CYS A 218 19.35 -1.24 -10.32
N ILE A 219 18.25 -1.87 -10.67
CA ILE A 219 18.17 -3.29 -11.04
C ILE A 219 17.23 -3.41 -12.23
N ILE A 220 17.71 -4.08 -13.30
CA ILE A 220 16.90 -4.44 -14.44
C ILE A 220 16.87 -5.96 -14.51
N SER A 221 15.67 -6.53 -14.64
CA SER A 221 15.46 -7.96 -14.79
C SER A 221 14.63 -8.29 -16.02
N ALA A 222 14.75 -9.52 -16.48
CA ALA A 222 13.91 -10.09 -17.54
C ALA A 222 12.86 -11.00 -16.92
N GLY A 223 11.72 -11.15 -17.55
CA GLY A 223 10.72 -12.12 -17.13
C GLY A 223 9.31 -11.54 -17.04
N LYS A 224 8.43 -12.26 -16.33
CA LYS A 224 7.06 -11.79 -16.12
C LYS A 224 7.03 -10.72 -15.04
N PRO A 225 6.52 -9.51 -15.33
CA PRO A 225 6.64 -8.38 -14.42
C PRO A 225 6.15 -8.65 -12.99
N GLY A 226 5.01 -9.29 -12.81
CA GLY A 226 4.48 -9.57 -11.47
C GLY A 226 5.38 -10.51 -10.66
N GLU A 227 5.90 -11.56 -11.29
CA GLU A 227 6.81 -12.54 -10.66
C GLU A 227 8.13 -11.87 -10.28
N GLU A 228 8.71 -11.12 -11.22
CA GLU A 228 10.01 -10.46 -11.03
C GLU A 228 9.95 -9.34 -9.98
N ILE A 229 8.89 -8.55 -9.95
CA ILE A 229 8.71 -7.52 -8.91
C ILE A 229 8.69 -8.15 -7.51
N CYS A 230 7.96 -9.27 -7.34
CA CYS A 230 7.89 -9.97 -6.05
C CYS A 230 9.26 -10.58 -5.69
N ARG A 231 9.96 -11.19 -6.67
CA ARG A 231 11.29 -11.76 -6.47
C ARG A 231 12.30 -10.69 -6.08
N LEU A 232 12.36 -9.58 -6.82
CA LEU A 232 13.28 -8.48 -6.52
C LEU A 232 13.02 -7.85 -5.14
N ALA A 233 11.75 -7.68 -4.76
CA ALA A 233 11.41 -7.19 -3.43
C ALA A 233 11.95 -8.10 -2.32
N LYS A 234 11.87 -9.43 -2.53
CA LYS A 234 12.41 -10.43 -1.61
C LYS A 234 13.95 -10.41 -1.60
N ASP A 235 14.58 -10.51 -2.76
CA ASP A 235 16.05 -10.63 -2.90
C ASP A 235 16.79 -9.40 -2.39
N THR A 236 16.19 -8.22 -2.56
CA THR A 236 16.73 -6.97 -2.01
C THR A 236 16.37 -6.74 -0.53
N ASN A 237 15.62 -7.65 0.07
CA ASN A 237 15.08 -7.47 1.42
C ASN A 237 14.37 -6.13 1.57
N ALA A 238 13.52 -5.76 0.62
CA ALA A 238 12.79 -4.51 0.67
C ALA A 238 11.88 -4.43 1.91
N ASP A 239 11.88 -3.29 2.57
CA ASP A 239 11.01 -3.05 3.73
C ASP A 239 9.63 -2.52 3.28
N LEU A 240 9.58 -1.93 2.09
CA LEU A 240 8.36 -1.45 1.43
C LEU A 240 8.53 -1.51 -0.09
N LEU A 241 7.56 -2.10 -0.78
CA LEU A 241 7.40 -1.97 -2.22
C LEU A 241 6.45 -0.80 -2.52
N VAL A 242 6.86 0.10 -3.42
CA VAL A 242 5.99 1.16 -3.95
C VAL A 242 5.82 0.95 -5.44
N MET A 243 4.58 0.87 -5.90
CA MET A 243 4.29 0.72 -7.31
C MET A 243 3.07 1.51 -7.76
N GLY A 244 3.14 1.98 -8.99
CA GLY A 244 2.00 2.61 -9.65
C GLY A 244 0.93 1.58 -9.99
N SER A 245 -0.31 1.92 -9.69
CA SER A 245 -1.46 1.13 -10.11
C SER A 245 -2.40 2.06 -10.88
N PRO A 246 -2.75 1.73 -12.15
CA PRO A 246 -3.68 2.55 -12.90
C PRO A 246 -5.03 2.58 -12.18
N ASP A 247 -5.72 3.73 -12.26
CA ASP A 247 -7.10 3.82 -11.80
C ASP A 247 -7.97 2.92 -12.67
N ARG A 248 -8.71 2.02 -12.04
CA ARG A 248 -9.25 0.90 -12.80
C ARG A 248 -10.71 0.96 -13.12
N ARG A 249 -11.48 1.92 -12.56
CA ARG A 249 -12.91 1.82 -12.75
C ARG A 249 -13.64 3.11 -13.01
N PRO A 250 -14.31 3.17 -14.17
CA PRO A 250 -15.45 4.07 -14.32
C PRO A 250 -16.52 3.70 -13.26
N SER A 251 -17.18 4.71 -12.73
CA SER A 251 -18.29 4.59 -11.74
C SER A 251 -19.39 3.59 -12.13
N VAL A 252 -19.50 3.27 -13.42
CA VAL A 252 -20.48 2.32 -13.99
C VAL A 252 -20.18 0.87 -13.61
N ALA A 253 -18.91 0.53 -13.30
CA ALA A 253 -18.54 -0.84 -12.95
C ALA A 253 -18.99 -1.28 -11.54
N ARG A 254 -19.43 -0.33 -10.70
CA ARG A 254 -19.97 -0.62 -9.35
C ARG A 254 -21.25 -1.47 -9.39
N SER A 255 -21.94 -1.53 -10.53
CA SER A 255 -23.22 -2.23 -10.71
C SER A 255 -23.13 -3.55 -11.48
N LEU A 256 -21.95 -4.01 -11.86
CA LEU A 256 -21.78 -5.24 -12.63
C LEU A 256 -21.62 -6.45 -11.71
N PRO A 257 -22.49 -7.48 -11.85
CA PRO A 257 -22.45 -8.70 -11.01
C PRO A 257 -21.24 -9.61 -11.23
N ASP A 258 -20.48 -9.45 -12.31
CA ASP A 258 -19.35 -10.30 -12.69
C ASP A 258 -17.98 -9.64 -12.41
N LEU A 259 -17.87 -8.91 -11.33
CA LEU A 259 -16.65 -8.26 -10.89
C LEU A 259 -15.48 -9.25 -10.67
N ASP A 260 -15.79 -10.43 -10.20
CA ASP A 260 -14.80 -11.46 -9.85
C ASP A 260 -14.05 -12.01 -11.08
N ARG A 261 -14.66 -12.02 -12.25
CA ARG A 261 -14.03 -12.45 -13.51
C ARG A 261 -13.04 -11.44 -14.10
N LEU A 262 -13.20 -10.13 -13.75
CA LEU A 262 -12.30 -9.06 -14.17
C LEU A 262 -11.13 -8.86 -13.19
N LEU A 263 -11.15 -9.57 -12.07
CA LEU A 263 -10.23 -9.44 -10.96
C LEU A 263 -9.15 -10.52 -11.06
N GLY A 264 -7.94 -10.20 -11.32
CA GLY A 264 -6.85 -11.16 -11.15
C GLY A 264 -5.83 -11.26 -12.27
N THR A 265 -5.98 -10.48 -13.33
CA THR A 265 -5.07 -10.54 -14.50
C THR A 265 -4.01 -9.45 -14.51
N SER A 266 -4.05 -8.49 -13.56
CA SER A 266 -3.10 -7.39 -13.59
C SER A 266 -1.86 -7.66 -12.76
N ILE A 267 -0.79 -6.98 -13.13
CA ILE A 267 0.47 -6.98 -12.37
C ILE A 267 0.23 -6.56 -10.92
N SER A 268 -0.61 -5.54 -10.69
CA SER A 268 -0.91 -5.06 -9.34
C SER A 268 -1.65 -6.10 -8.48
N ASP A 269 -2.60 -6.85 -9.07
CA ASP A 269 -3.31 -7.91 -8.35
C ASP A 269 -2.36 -9.07 -8.03
N TYR A 270 -1.51 -9.46 -9.00
CA TYR A 270 -0.51 -10.50 -8.77
C TYR A 270 0.43 -10.11 -7.62
N VAL A 271 0.98 -8.89 -7.65
CA VAL A 271 1.88 -8.39 -6.63
C VAL A 271 1.18 -8.30 -5.27
N ARG A 272 -0.05 -7.78 -5.22
CA ARG A 272 -0.85 -7.71 -3.99
C ARG A 272 -0.96 -9.06 -3.29
N VAL A 273 -1.12 -10.13 -4.05
CA VAL A 273 -1.27 -11.50 -3.52
C VAL A 273 0.08 -12.11 -3.14
N ASN A 274 1.13 -11.90 -3.95
CA ASN A 274 2.35 -12.70 -3.87
C ASN A 274 3.53 -12.02 -3.18
N VAL A 275 3.55 -10.69 -3.05
CA VAL A 275 4.69 -9.98 -2.44
C VAL A 275 4.85 -10.34 -0.95
N GLU A 276 6.10 -10.44 -0.49
CA GLU A 276 6.46 -10.81 0.89
C GLU A 276 6.85 -9.61 1.78
N CYS A 277 6.57 -8.39 1.32
CA CYS A 277 6.72 -7.17 2.11
C CYS A 277 5.47 -6.30 2.00
N PRO A 278 5.28 -5.29 2.86
CA PRO A 278 4.23 -4.29 2.68
C PRO A 278 4.30 -3.65 1.31
N VAL A 279 3.14 -3.34 0.72
CA VAL A 279 3.07 -2.72 -0.61
C VAL A 279 2.19 -1.48 -0.61
N LEU A 280 2.74 -0.39 -1.11
CA LEU A 280 2.06 0.87 -1.34
C LEU A 280 1.71 1.00 -2.82
N PHE A 281 0.43 0.93 -3.13
CA PHE A 281 -0.10 1.21 -4.45
C PHE A 281 -0.43 2.70 -4.57
N VAL A 282 0.20 3.35 -5.53
CA VAL A 282 -0.01 4.78 -5.80
C VAL A 282 -0.91 4.92 -7.02
N ARG A 283 -1.97 5.71 -6.86
CA ARG A 283 -2.89 6.06 -7.95
C ARG A 283 -2.45 7.37 -8.58
N GLN A 284 -2.61 7.47 -9.88
CA GLN A 284 -2.52 8.76 -10.53
C GLN A 284 -3.88 9.43 -10.37
N THR A 285 -3.98 10.45 -9.53
CA THR A 285 -5.14 11.34 -9.54
C THR A 285 -5.07 12.14 -10.82
N GLU A 286 -6.06 12.01 -11.68
CA GLU A 286 -6.26 12.95 -12.77
C GLU A 286 -6.50 14.33 -12.14
N THR A 287 -5.60 15.25 -12.39
CA THR A 287 -5.74 16.67 -12.05
C THR A 287 -6.53 17.37 -13.12
#